data_8d1638a045bb510490445f438bf48fe3
#
_entry.id   8d1638a045bb510490445f438bf48fe3
#
_cell.length_a   1.000
_cell.length_b   1.000
_cell.length_c   1.000
_cell.angle_alpha   90.00
_cell.angle_beta   90.00
_cell.angle_gamma   90.00
#
_symmetry.space_group_name_H-M   'P 1'
#
loop_
_entity.id
_entity.type
_entity.pdbx_description
1 polymer ?
#
loop_
_entity_poly.entity_id
_entity_poly.type
_entity_poly.pdbx_seq_one_letter_code
_entity_poly.pdbx_strand_id
1 'polypeptide(L)'
;MKYQVNRSYVSNDVVMTPKPLAKALVEHFQPQGKGLEPCAGCGNILEFLPNAEWCEIEKERDFYDYKGRVDYIFTNPPWSQIRKFLAHSMDVANEVYFLITINHLWTKARLKDIENAGFQIAEICVFDTPKNFPQSGFQVGMIHLKKGIQGAIKYTRINYENK
;
A
#
# COMPACT_ATOMS: atom_id res chain seq x y z
N MET A 1 -1.94 27.03 -19.04
CA MET A 1 -1.05 25.98 -19.62
C MET A 1 -1.79 24.64 -19.58
N LYS A 2 -2.21 24.11 -20.72
CA LYS A 2 -2.83 22.77 -20.76
C LYS A 2 -1.71 21.74 -20.76
N TYR A 3 -1.57 20.96 -19.70
CA TYR A 3 -0.72 19.77 -19.71
C TYR A 3 -1.27 18.81 -20.76
N GLN A 4 -0.54 18.62 -21.85
CA GLN A 4 -0.80 17.52 -22.76
C GLN A 4 -0.36 16.24 -22.03
N VAL A 5 -1.30 15.42 -21.66
CA VAL A 5 -1.02 14.06 -21.19
C VAL A 5 -0.38 13.31 -22.35
N ASN A 6 0.91 13.02 -22.24
CA ASN A 6 1.63 12.25 -23.24
C ASN A 6 1.06 10.83 -23.22
N ARG A 7 0.27 10.46 -24.24
CA ARG A 7 -0.41 9.16 -24.36
C ARG A 7 0.54 7.96 -24.51
N SER A 8 1.84 8.18 -24.49
CA SER A 8 2.86 7.11 -24.47
C SER A 8 3.33 6.74 -23.06
N TYR A 9 2.76 7.34 -22.01
CA TYR A 9 3.07 6.98 -20.63
C TYR A 9 2.36 5.67 -20.31
N VAL A 10 3.09 4.55 -20.38
CA VAL A 10 2.66 3.31 -19.75
C VAL A 10 2.53 3.61 -18.27
N SER A 11 1.32 3.50 -17.72
CA SER A 11 1.06 3.82 -16.33
C SER A 11 2.01 3.01 -15.44
N ASN A 12 2.79 3.68 -14.60
CA ASN A 12 3.67 3.05 -13.60
C ASN A 12 2.87 2.33 -12.50
N ASP A 13 1.56 2.22 -12.65
CA ASP A 13 0.65 1.58 -11.69
C ASP A 13 0.71 0.04 -11.76
N VAL A 14 1.26 -0.52 -12.84
CA VAL A 14 1.42 -1.97 -12.99
C VAL A 14 2.84 -2.39 -12.61
N VAL A 15 3.13 -2.33 -11.33
CA VAL A 15 4.44 -2.74 -10.79
C VAL A 15 4.23 -3.88 -9.80
N MET A 16 4.71 -5.07 -10.16
CA MET A 16 4.58 -6.26 -9.31
C MET A 16 5.60 -6.22 -8.17
N THR A 17 5.12 -6.44 -6.95
CA THR A 17 6.01 -6.57 -5.78
C THR A 17 6.79 -7.88 -5.89
N PRO A 18 8.14 -7.85 -5.82
CA PRO A 18 8.92 -9.08 -5.82
C PRO A 18 8.56 -9.99 -4.63
N LYS A 19 8.46 -11.30 -4.87
CA LYS A 19 8.12 -12.26 -3.81
C LYS A 19 9.02 -12.19 -2.57
N PRO A 20 10.36 -12.05 -2.68
CA PRO A 20 11.21 -11.92 -1.50
C PRO A 20 10.87 -10.70 -0.63
N LEU A 21 10.54 -9.56 -1.26
CA LEU A 21 10.09 -8.37 -0.55
C LEU A 21 8.71 -8.58 0.08
N ALA A 22 7.76 -9.14 -0.65
CA ALA A 22 6.43 -9.45 -0.13
C ALA A 22 6.51 -10.33 1.11
N LYS A 23 7.30 -11.39 1.06
CA LYS A 23 7.56 -12.29 2.18
C LYS A 23 8.14 -11.54 3.39
N ALA A 24 9.21 -10.77 3.18
CA ALA A 24 9.88 -10.02 4.24
C ALA A 24 8.93 -9.01 4.91
N LEU A 25 8.08 -8.32 4.15
CA LEU A 25 7.12 -7.36 4.68
C LEU A 25 6.02 -8.04 5.49
N VAL A 26 5.46 -9.13 5.00
CA VAL A 26 4.43 -9.88 5.73
C VAL A 26 5.01 -10.48 7.03
N GLU A 27 6.21 -11.03 6.98
CA GLU A 27 6.90 -11.55 8.17
C GLU A 27 7.22 -10.45 9.20
N HIS A 28 7.58 -9.26 8.74
CA HIS A 28 7.86 -8.12 9.60
C HIS A 28 6.61 -7.62 10.33
N PHE A 29 5.53 -7.39 9.59
CA PHE A 29 4.31 -6.78 10.14
C PHE A 29 3.37 -7.80 10.80
N GLN A 30 3.34 -9.03 10.34
CA GLN A 30 2.44 -10.09 10.84
C GLN A 30 1.00 -9.60 11.02
N PRO A 31 0.33 -9.10 9.95
CA PRO A 31 -1.02 -8.58 10.07
C PRO A 31 -1.98 -9.64 10.58
N GLN A 32 -2.89 -9.25 11.48
CA GLN A 32 -3.78 -10.16 12.17
C GLN A 32 -5.23 -9.97 11.78
N GLY A 33 -5.98 -11.07 11.74
CA GLY A 33 -7.40 -11.05 11.43
C GLY A 33 -7.71 -11.27 9.96
N LYS A 34 -8.88 -10.82 9.53
CA LYS A 34 -9.34 -10.91 8.16
C LYS A 34 -8.68 -9.84 7.30
N GLY A 35 -7.95 -10.25 6.28
CA GLY A 35 -7.23 -9.37 5.37
C GLY A 35 -7.89 -9.18 4.01
N LEU A 36 -7.50 -8.10 3.33
CA LEU A 36 -7.81 -7.83 1.94
C LEU A 36 -6.57 -7.34 1.19
N GLU A 37 -6.25 -7.98 0.08
CA GLU A 37 -5.28 -7.48 -0.92
C GLU A 37 -6.06 -6.88 -2.10
N PRO A 38 -6.25 -5.54 -2.13
CA PRO A 38 -7.11 -4.91 -3.13
C PRO A 38 -6.49 -4.73 -4.51
N CYS A 39 -5.20 -5.02 -4.67
CA CYS A 39 -4.45 -4.97 -5.93
C CYS A 39 -3.60 -6.21 -6.10
N ALA A 40 -4.23 -7.38 -6.15
CA ALA A 40 -3.55 -8.67 -6.09
C ALA A 40 -2.55 -8.90 -7.22
N GLY A 41 -2.77 -8.31 -8.41
CA GLY A 41 -1.91 -8.49 -9.56
C GLY A 41 -1.68 -9.97 -9.88
N CYS A 42 -0.43 -10.41 -9.89
CA CYS A 42 -0.07 -11.81 -10.04
C CYS A 42 -0.10 -12.64 -8.74
N GLY A 43 -0.49 -12.03 -7.60
CA GLY A 43 -0.65 -12.71 -6.33
C GLY A 43 0.60 -12.84 -5.47
N ASN A 44 1.65 -12.08 -5.76
CA ASN A 44 2.93 -12.19 -5.02
C ASN A 44 2.81 -11.84 -3.53
N ILE A 45 1.98 -10.86 -3.18
CA ILE A 45 1.70 -10.53 -1.77
C ILE A 45 0.71 -11.56 -1.21
N LEU A 46 -0.34 -11.85 -1.97
CA LEU A 46 -1.43 -12.75 -1.56
C LEU A 46 -0.93 -14.14 -1.19
N GLU A 47 0.14 -14.62 -1.82
CA GLU A 47 0.80 -15.91 -1.52
C GLU A 47 1.18 -16.03 -0.03
N PHE A 48 1.54 -14.91 0.61
CA PHE A 48 1.93 -14.86 2.02
C PHE A 48 0.79 -14.46 2.97
N LEU A 49 -0.41 -14.23 2.43
CA LEU A 49 -1.63 -13.89 3.16
C LEU A 49 -2.73 -14.92 2.86
N PRO A 50 -2.59 -16.19 3.27
CA PRO A 50 -3.40 -17.31 2.75
C PRO A 50 -4.90 -17.19 3.02
N ASN A 51 -5.30 -16.41 4.01
CA ASN A 51 -6.72 -16.22 4.40
C ASN A 51 -7.28 -14.86 3.97
N ALA A 52 -6.52 -14.08 3.21
CA ALA A 52 -6.97 -12.77 2.75
C ALA A 52 -7.94 -12.89 1.56
N GLU A 53 -8.96 -12.03 1.55
CA GLU A 53 -9.73 -11.74 0.34
C GLU A 53 -8.86 -10.92 -0.63
N TRP A 54 -9.29 -10.81 -1.88
CA TRP A 54 -8.55 -10.05 -2.88
C TRP A 54 -9.46 -9.36 -3.90
N CYS A 55 -8.96 -8.26 -4.43
CA CYS A 55 -9.50 -7.59 -5.61
C CYS A 55 -8.40 -7.46 -6.68
N GLU A 56 -8.81 -7.42 -7.93
CA GLU A 56 -7.93 -7.14 -9.07
C GLU A 56 -8.79 -6.66 -10.24
N ILE A 57 -8.57 -5.43 -10.65
CA ILE A 57 -9.41 -4.78 -11.68
C ILE A 57 -9.35 -5.52 -13.03
N GLU A 58 -8.21 -6.07 -13.40
CA GLU A 58 -8.06 -6.86 -14.62
C GLU A 58 -8.82 -8.20 -14.59
N LYS A 59 -9.28 -8.61 -13.40
CA LYS A 59 -10.11 -9.79 -13.17
C LYS A 59 -11.55 -9.43 -12.80
N GLU A 60 -12.01 -8.25 -13.20
CA GLU A 60 -13.36 -7.75 -12.96
C GLU A 60 -13.75 -7.67 -11.47
N ARG A 61 -12.77 -7.50 -10.59
CA ARG A 61 -12.96 -7.33 -9.14
C ARG A 61 -12.40 -5.99 -8.72
N ASP A 62 -13.14 -4.92 -9.02
CA ASP A 62 -12.75 -3.56 -8.67
C ASP A 62 -12.83 -3.34 -7.16
N PHE A 63 -11.73 -2.86 -6.57
CA PHE A 63 -11.69 -2.54 -5.15
C PHE A 63 -12.74 -1.51 -4.72
N TYR A 64 -13.05 -0.54 -5.56
CA TYR A 64 -14.07 0.46 -5.22
C TYR A 64 -15.49 -0.10 -5.11
N ASP A 65 -15.73 -1.29 -5.65
CA ASP A 65 -17.00 -2.02 -5.50
C ASP A 65 -17.02 -2.91 -4.25
N TYR A 66 -15.90 -3.06 -3.56
CA TYR A 66 -15.84 -3.82 -2.32
C TYR A 66 -16.63 -3.13 -1.20
N LYS A 67 -17.62 -3.81 -0.64
CA LYS A 67 -18.52 -3.30 0.41
C LYS A 67 -18.35 -4.00 1.76
N GLY A 68 -17.47 -4.97 1.85
CA GLY A 68 -17.19 -5.69 3.09
C GLY A 68 -16.39 -4.84 4.11
N ARG A 69 -16.12 -5.44 5.25
CA ARG A 69 -15.17 -4.91 6.24
C ARG A 69 -14.15 -5.99 6.56
N VAL A 70 -12.92 -5.55 6.72
CA VAL A 70 -11.78 -6.39 7.07
C VAL A 70 -11.00 -5.78 8.23
N ASP A 71 -10.13 -6.57 8.83
CA ASP A 71 -9.25 -6.06 9.89
C ASP A 71 -8.09 -5.26 9.29
N TYR A 72 -7.55 -5.71 8.17
CA TYR A 72 -6.44 -5.02 7.51
C TYR A 72 -6.51 -5.07 5.99
N ILE A 73 -5.91 -4.06 5.37
CA ILE A 73 -5.52 -4.03 3.95
C ILE A 73 -4.00 -4.08 3.87
N PHE A 74 -3.49 -4.90 2.96
CA PHE A 74 -2.05 -5.05 2.73
C PHE A 74 -1.78 -5.09 1.24
N THR A 75 -1.19 -4.02 0.67
CA THR A 75 -1.13 -3.88 -0.79
C THR A 75 -0.02 -2.95 -1.28
N ASN A 76 0.35 -3.14 -2.55
CA ASN A 76 1.03 -2.16 -3.38
C ASN A 76 -0.04 -1.46 -4.24
N PRO A 77 -0.55 -0.29 -3.81
CA PRO A 77 -1.65 0.39 -4.50
C PRO A 77 -1.18 1.06 -5.80
N PRO A 78 -2.11 1.42 -6.71
CA PRO A 78 -1.77 2.25 -7.86
C PRO A 78 -1.34 3.65 -7.38
N TRP A 79 -0.07 4.00 -7.61
CA TRP A 79 0.51 5.23 -7.07
C TRP A 79 -0.11 6.51 -7.64
N SER A 80 -0.67 6.46 -8.84
CA SER A 80 -1.41 7.58 -9.43
C SER A 80 -2.73 7.91 -8.71
N GLN A 81 -3.26 6.97 -7.92
CA GLN A 81 -4.56 7.05 -7.25
C GLN A 81 -4.49 6.92 -5.72
N ILE A 82 -3.32 7.15 -5.12
CA ILE A 82 -3.08 6.89 -3.69
C ILE A 82 -4.15 7.53 -2.80
N ARG A 83 -4.52 8.80 -3.04
CA ARG A 83 -5.48 9.50 -2.18
C ARG A 83 -6.86 8.83 -2.16
N LYS A 84 -7.40 8.51 -3.34
CA LYS A 84 -8.70 7.86 -3.47
C LYS A 84 -8.67 6.44 -2.91
N PHE A 85 -7.59 5.73 -3.21
CA PHE A 85 -7.38 4.36 -2.77
C PHE A 85 -7.24 4.25 -1.24
N LEU A 86 -6.50 5.18 -0.65
CA LEU A 86 -6.34 5.29 0.80
C LEU A 86 -7.67 5.61 1.50
N ALA A 87 -8.44 6.57 0.97
CA ALA A 87 -9.74 6.93 1.55
C ALA A 87 -10.67 5.71 1.61
N HIS A 88 -10.79 4.95 0.52
CA HIS A 88 -11.61 3.74 0.51
C HIS A 88 -11.05 2.65 1.44
N SER A 89 -9.74 2.51 1.50
CA SER A 89 -9.09 1.56 2.42
C SER A 89 -9.40 1.85 3.89
N MET A 90 -9.36 3.12 4.28
CA MET A 90 -9.70 3.53 5.64
C MET A 90 -11.21 3.37 5.97
N ASP A 91 -12.07 3.37 4.97
CA ASP A 91 -13.51 3.09 5.15
C ASP A 91 -13.79 1.61 5.42
N VAL A 92 -13.01 0.70 4.84
CA VAL A 92 -13.30 -0.74 4.89
C VAL A 92 -12.41 -1.52 5.85
N ALA A 93 -11.33 -0.94 6.39
CA ALA A 93 -10.39 -1.62 7.28
C ALA A 93 -10.05 -0.80 8.53
N ASN A 94 -9.49 -1.46 9.54
CA ASN A 94 -8.96 -0.83 10.76
C ASN A 94 -7.45 -0.59 10.69
N GLU A 95 -6.75 -1.33 9.84
CA GLU A 95 -5.33 -1.17 9.58
C GLU A 95 -5.07 -1.16 8.08
N VAL A 96 -4.16 -0.31 7.63
CA VAL A 96 -3.78 -0.18 6.21
C VAL A 96 -2.28 -0.24 6.09
N TYR A 97 -1.80 -1.16 5.26
CA TYR A 97 -0.39 -1.33 4.92
C TYR A 97 -0.24 -1.02 3.43
N PHE A 98 0.40 0.09 3.11
CA PHE A 98 0.63 0.55 1.74
C PHE A 98 2.11 0.57 1.38
N LEU A 99 2.44 -0.08 0.28
CA LEU A 99 3.75 -0.03 -0.35
C LEU A 99 3.81 1.16 -1.31
N ILE A 100 4.45 2.24 -0.89
CA ILE A 100 4.51 3.50 -1.63
C ILE A 100 5.85 4.21 -1.44
N THR A 101 6.12 5.23 -2.24
CA THR A 101 7.17 6.20 -1.88
C THR A 101 6.70 7.02 -0.69
N ILE A 102 7.52 7.14 0.34
CA ILE A 102 7.12 7.72 1.64
C ILE A 102 6.77 9.21 1.58
N ASN A 103 7.25 9.93 0.57
CA ASN A 103 6.91 11.33 0.37
C ASN A 103 5.41 11.57 0.12
N HIS A 104 4.67 10.57 -0.35
CA HIS A 104 3.22 10.66 -0.53
C HIS A 104 2.44 10.85 0.78
N LEU A 105 3.04 10.56 1.93
CA LEU A 105 2.39 10.71 3.23
C LEU A 105 2.44 12.12 3.80
N TRP A 106 3.42 12.92 3.39
CA TRP A 106 3.75 14.19 4.06
C TRP A 106 3.03 15.40 3.49
N THR A 107 2.17 15.24 2.50
CA THR A 107 1.36 16.36 2.02
C THR A 107 0.33 16.74 3.08
N LYS A 108 0.10 18.05 3.28
CA LYS A 108 -0.89 18.57 4.23
C LYS A 108 -2.27 17.93 4.02
N ALA A 109 -2.69 17.79 2.77
CA ALA A 109 -3.97 17.18 2.44
C ALA A 109 -4.05 15.71 2.87
N ARG A 110 -2.98 14.93 2.66
CA ARG A 110 -2.94 13.51 3.00
C ARG A 110 -2.95 13.30 4.51
N LEU A 111 -2.13 14.06 5.25
CA LEU A 111 -2.11 13.99 6.71
C LEU A 111 -3.50 14.31 7.29
N LYS A 112 -4.16 15.34 6.75
CA LYS A 112 -5.51 15.70 7.18
C LYS A 112 -6.55 14.62 6.86
N ASP A 113 -6.47 13.98 5.70
CA ASP A 113 -7.35 12.86 5.34
C ASP A 113 -7.20 11.68 6.33
N ILE A 114 -5.96 11.36 6.69
CA ILE A 114 -5.63 10.30 7.67
C ILE A 114 -6.21 10.63 9.05
N GLU A 115 -5.96 11.83 9.55
CA GLU A 115 -6.46 12.30 10.85
C GLU A 115 -8.00 12.33 10.90
N ASN A 116 -8.63 12.88 9.85
CA ASN A 116 -10.10 12.95 9.78
C ASN A 116 -10.76 11.57 9.73
N ALA A 117 -10.09 10.57 9.19
CA ALA A 117 -10.56 9.18 9.21
C ALA A 117 -10.34 8.47 10.55
N GLY A 118 -9.71 9.14 11.52
CA GLY A 118 -9.39 8.57 12.83
C GLY A 118 -8.18 7.64 12.83
N PHE A 119 -7.32 7.76 11.82
CA PHE A 119 -6.10 6.96 11.67
C PHE A 119 -4.86 7.76 12.05
N GLN A 120 -3.80 7.05 12.33
CA GLN A 120 -2.45 7.57 12.49
C GLN A 120 -1.44 6.66 11.79
N ILE A 121 -0.32 7.22 11.36
CA ILE A 121 0.83 6.43 10.93
C ILE A 121 1.42 5.74 12.16
N ALA A 122 1.40 4.42 12.16
CA ALA A 122 1.95 3.60 13.24
C ALA A 122 3.42 3.28 12.98
N GLU A 123 3.77 2.93 11.74
CA GLU A 123 5.13 2.54 11.37
C GLU A 123 5.44 2.93 9.92
N ILE A 124 6.69 3.32 9.69
CA ILE A 124 7.30 3.47 8.38
C ILE A 124 8.43 2.46 8.30
N CYS A 125 8.28 1.44 7.46
CA CYS A 125 9.28 0.42 7.22
C CYS A 125 9.92 0.63 5.86
N VAL A 126 11.21 0.94 5.83
CA VAL A 126 11.96 1.18 4.60
C VAL A 126 12.87 0.01 4.24
N PHE A 127 13.22 -0.08 2.96
CA PHE A 127 14.06 -1.12 2.39
C PHE A 127 14.66 -0.64 1.08
N ASP A 128 15.61 -1.38 0.54
CA ASP A 128 16.19 -1.06 -0.77
C ASP A 128 15.14 -1.20 -1.87
N THR A 129 14.99 -0.16 -2.67
CA THR A 129 13.99 -0.14 -3.76
C THR A 129 14.24 -1.28 -4.74
N PRO A 130 13.23 -2.13 -5.02
CA PRO A 130 13.37 -3.19 -6.01
C PRO A 130 13.74 -2.64 -7.38
N LYS A 131 14.56 -3.37 -8.13
CA LYS A 131 15.04 -2.93 -9.46
C LYS A 131 13.91 -2.71 -10.48
N ASN A 132 12.80 -3.44 -10.33
CA ASN A 132 11.63 -3.31 -11.20
C ASN A 132 10.68 -2.16 -10.80
N PHE A 133 10.94 -1.49 -9.69
CA PHE A 133 10.19 -0.30 -9.29
C PHE A 133 10.73 0.95 -9.98
N PRO A 134 9.91 2.00 -10.12
CA PRO A 134 10.40 3.29 -10.61
C PRO A 134 11.56 3.82 -9.74
N GLN A 135 12.66 4.20 -10.36
CA GLN A 135 13.85 4.73 -9.70
C GLN A 135 13.76 6.26 -9.64
N SER A 136 12.80 6.77 -8.88
CA SER A 136 12.49 8.20 -8.80
C SER A 136 13.43 9.01 -7.90
N GLY A 137 14.30 8.34 -7.14
CA GLY A 137 15.11 8.97 -6.10
C GLY A 137 14.38 9.17 -4.76
N PHE A 138 13.08 8.92 -4.69
CA PHE A 138 12.33 8.91 -3.44
C PHE A 138 12.38 7.53 -2.78
N GLN A 139 12.47 7.51 -1.45
CA GLN A 139 12.50 6.26 -0.69
C GLN A 139 11.16 5.54 -0.78
N VAL A 140 11.20 4.26 -1.16
CA VAL A 140 10.06 3.34 -1.07
C VAL A 140 10.00 2.73 0.32
N GLY A 141 8.80 2.55 0.84
CA GLY A 141 8.56 1.88 2.12
C GLY A 141 7.17 1.29 2.20
N MET A 142 6.96 0.46 3.22
CA MET A 142 5.64 0.03 3.63
C MET A 142 5.18 0.91 4.78
N ILE A 143 4.05 1.57 4.59
CA ILE A 143 3.46 2.45 5.58
C ILE A 143 2.32 1.72 6.27
N HIS A 144 2.40 1.62 7.58
CA HIS A 144 1.35 1.07 8.42
C HIS A 144 0.54 2.20 9.06
N LEU A 145 -0.73 2.26 8.72
CA LEU A 145 -1.72 3.16 9.28
C LEU A 145 -2.65 2.36 10.18
N LYS A 146 -2.94 2.88 11.36
CA LYS A 146 -3.82 2.20 12.32
C LYS A 146 -4.86 3.16 12.88
N LYS A 147 -6.09 2.67 12.98
CA LYS A 147 -7.21 3.43 13.54
C LYS A 147 -7.14 3.45 15.06
N GLY A 148 -7.44 4.62 15.64
CA GLY A 148 -7.63 4.76 17.08
C GLY A 148 -6.36 4.74 17.92
N ILE A 149 -5.18 4.90 17.32
CA ILE A 149 -3.92 5.02 18.04
C ILE A 149 -3.44 6.47 18.11
N GLN A 150 -2.57 6.76 19.07
CA GLN A 150 -1.85 8.03 19.21
C GLN A 150 -0.44 7.75 19.69
N GLY A 151 0.49 8.65 19.40
CA GLY A 151 1.86 8.59 19.90
C GLY A 151 2.91 8.64 18.80
N ALA A 152 4.09 8.12 19.10
CA ALA A 152 5.23 8.16 18.21
C ALA A 152 5.07 7.22 17.01
N ILE A 153 5.63 7.65 15.88
CA ILE A 153 5.74 6.81 14.67
C ILE A 153 6.99 5.94 14.81
N LYS A 154 6.81 4.63 14.66
CA LYS A 154 7.94 3.70 14.61
C LYS A 154 8.61 3.77 13.24
N TYR A 155 9.92 3.86 13.22
CA TYR A 155 10.72 3.77 12.00
C TYR A 155 11.56 2.49 12.03
N THR A 156 11.51 1.71 10.95
CA THR A 156 12.28 0.47 10.79
C THR A 156 12.92 0.40 9.42
N ARG A 157 13.99 -0.36 9.34
CA ARG A 157 14.62 -0.74 8.08
C ARG A 157 14.77 -2.25 8.04
N ILE A 158 14.29 -2.86 6.98
CA ILE A 158 14.47 -4.30 6.73
C ILE A 158 15.35 -4.55 5.53
N ASN A 159 15.98 -5.70 5.53
CA ASN A 159 16.69 -6.23 4.38
C ASN A 159 15.91 -7.41 3.81
N TYR A 160 15.97 -7.59 2.50
CA TYR A 160 15.41 -8.73 1.82
C TYR A 160 16.35 -9.15 0.68
N GLU A 161 16.25 -10.39 0.26
CA GLU A 161 17.07 -10.89 -0.85
C GLU A 161 16.51 -10.38 -2.18
N ASN A 162 17.14 -9.36 -2.73
CA ASN A 162 16.82 -8.81 -4.05
C ASN A 162 17.64 -9.57 -5.10
N LYS A 163 17.18 -10.77 -5.47
CA LYS A 163 17.83 -11.59 -6.51
C LYS A 163 17.41 -11.18 -7.91
#